data_8181692444d7c97fc85f093af67921af
#
_entry.id   8181692444d7c97fc85f093af67921af
#
_cell.length_a   1.000
_cell.length_b   1.000
_cell.length_c   1.000
_cell.angle_alpha   90.00
_cell.angle_beta   90.00
_cell.angle_gamma   90.00
#
_symmetry.space_group_name_H-M   'P 1'
#
loop_
_entity.id
_entity.type
_entity.pdbx_description
1 polymer ?
#
loop_
_entity_poly.entity_id
_entity_poly.type
_entity_poly.pdbx_seq_one_letter_code
_entity_poly.pdbx_strand_id
1 'polypeptide(L)'
;AVAAPSSKPLTVAVFGDWPYSDALLANAPLLYNSVNNDPDVKLVIHVGDIHSGSMPCTGAGLNPIPATSKPLWNQGVFNIFQQFKDPVVYTPGDNEWTDCHKTKEGSSGDPLKELAAVRNLFFPYPGVTLGGVGKEGKEVESQADEFEEEYPADAQFVENVMWKQSQVVFVTLNVPGSNNDGLPWKGGTGSFLNEDARNKEVAERNAANLRWLDKAFHKAKKAAGVVIALQADMWDPEALVSG
;
A
#
# COMPACT_ATOMS: atom_id res chain seq x y z
N ALA A 1 -36.73 -16.19 14.64
CA ALA A 1 -35.83 -15.48 13.72
C ALA A 1 -35.34 -14.25 14.46
N VAL A 2 -34.10 -14.20 14.85
CA VAL A 2 -33.46 -12.97 15.39
C VAL A 2 -33.21 -12.08 14.17
N ALA A 3 -33.88 -10.92 14.14
CA ALA A 3 -33.61 -9.92 13.12
C ALA A 3 -32.13 -9.54 13.21
N ALA A 4 -31.38 -9.69 12.12
CA ALA A 4 -30.03 -9.20 12.05
C ALA A 4 -30.05 -7.69 12.30
N PRO A 5 -29.16 -7.14 13.13
CA PRO A 5 -29.10 -5.70 13.33
C PRO A 5 -28.87 -5.04 11.97
N SER A 6 -29.76 -4.12 11.60
CA SER A 6 -29.63 -3.34 10.37
C SER A 6 -28.41 -2.43 10.49
N SER A 7 -27.23 -2.94 10.10
CA SER A 7 -26.06 -2.08 9.90
C SER A 7 -26.38 -1.17 8.72
N LYS A 8 -26.12 0.13 8.86
CA LYS A 8 -26.21 1.05 7.70
C LYS A 8 -25.26 0.54 6.62
N PRO A 9 -25.65 0.58 5.33
CA PRO A 9 -24.73 0.29 4.24
C PRO A 9 -23.44 1.09 4.37
N LEU A 10 -22.32 0.47 4.03
CA LEU A 10 -21.02 1.13 3.98
C LEU A 10 -20.61 1.25 2.51
N THR A 11 -20.41 2.46 2.05
CA THR A 11 -19.87 2.75 0.73
C THR A 11 -18.38 3.05 0.88
N VAL A 12 -17.57 2.36 0.10
CA VAL A 12 -16.09 2.49 0.07
C VAL A 12 -15.68 2.84 -1.34
N ALA A 13 -14.90 3.90 -1.50
CA ALA A 13 -14.21 4.19 -2.77
C ALA A 13 -12.91 3.39 -2.81
N VAL A 14 -12.74 2.54 -3.81
CA VAL A 14 -11.54 1.72 -3.99
C VAL A 14 -10.94 2.00 -5.35
N PHE A 15 -9.65 2.29 -5.40
CA PHE A 15 -8.88 2.44 -6.63
C PHE A 15 -7.39 2.13 -6.37
N GLY A 16 -6.66 1.90 -7.44
CA GLY A 16 -5.22 1.70 -7.49
C GLY A 16 -4.71 2.14 -8.85
N ASP A 17 -3.45 1.86 -9.19
CA ASP A 17 -2.87 2.18 -10.49
C ASP A 17 -3.06 3.65 -10.89
N TRP A 18 -2.89 4.53 -9.93
CA TRP A 18 -3.13 5.96 -10.07
C TRP A 18 -2.28 6.77 -9.07
N PRO A 19 -1.75 7.97 -9.47
CA PRO A 19 -1.76 8.56 -10.82
C PRO A 19 -0.57 8.05 -11.64
N TYR A 20 -0.78 7.80 -12.96
CA TYR A 20 0.27 7.25 -13.84
C TYR A 20 0.93 8.30 -14.75
N SER A 21 0.63 9.57 -14.54
CA SER A 21 1.24 10.67 -15.32
C SER A 21 1.13 12.01 -14.60
N ASP A 22 1.99 12.97 -15.00
CA ASP A 22 1.91 14.35 -14.51
C ASP A 22 0.52 14.97 -14.78
N ALA A 23 -0.13 14.60 -15.89
CA ALA A 23 -1.48 15.07 -16.20
C ALA A 23 -2.53 14.52 -15.21
N LEU A 24 -2.44 13.24 -14.83
CA LEU A 24 -3.33 12.65 -13.83
C LEU A 24 -3.08 13.27 -12.45
N LEU A 25 -1.81 13.47 -12.08
CA LEU A 25 -1.45 14.12 -10.84
C LEU A 25 -2.00 15.55 -10.76
N ALA A 26 -1.86 16.33 -11.85
CA ALA A 26 -2.38 17.70 -11.93
C ALA A 26 -3.91 17.78 -11.89
N ASN A 27 -4.61 16.76 -12.43
CA ASN A 27 -6.07 16.66 -12.45
C ASN A 27 -6.66 15.89 -11.26
N ALA A 28 -5.86 15.54 -10.24
CA ALA A 28 -6.32 14.88 -9.03
C ALA A 28 -7.54 15.56 -8.35
N PRO A 29 -7.71 16.92 -8.40
CA PRO A 29 -8.91 17.56 -7.89
C PRO A 29 -10.22 17.03 -8.47
N LEU A 30 -10.24 16.53 -9.70
CA LEU A 30 -11.44 15.93 -10.29
C LEU A 30 -11.83 14.64 -9.56
N LEU A 31 -10.83 13.81 -9.21
CA LEU A 31 -11.04 12.55 -8.50
C LEU A 31 -11.48 12.80 -7.05
N TYR A 32 -10.65 13.50 -6.27
CA TYR A 32 -10.96 13.65 -4.84
C TYR A 32 -12.21 14.49 -4.61
N ASN A 33 -12.53 15.47 -5.45
CA ASN A 33 -13.78 16.21 -5.34
C ASN A 33 -15.00 15.34 -5.69
N SER A 34 -14.88 14.46 -6.69
CA SER A 34 -15.95 13.51 -7.01
C SER A 34 -16.28 12.63 -5.81
N VAL A 35 -15.26 12.03 -5.20
CA VAL A 35 -15.40 11.19 -4.01
C VAL A 35 -15.92 12.00 -2.81
N ASN A 36 -15.34 13.17 -2.56
CA ASN A 36 -15.71 14.05 -1.45
C ASN A 36 -17.16 14.60 -1.54
N ASN A 37 -17.74 14.65 -2.73
CA ASN A 37 -19.12 15.10 -2.94
C ASN A 37 -20.15 13.96 -2.88
N ASP A 38 -19.71 12.71 -2.80
CA ASP A 38 -20.59 11.58 -2.55
C ASP A 38 -20.80 11.42 -1.03
N PRO A 39 -22.01 11.73 -0.51
CA PRO A 39 -22.26 11.66 0.92
C PRO A 39 -22.31 10.25 1.49
N ASP A 40 -22.40 9.24 0.63
CA ASP A 40 -22.46 7.84 1.05
C ASP A 40 -21.07 7.25 1.29
N VAL A 41 -20.03 7.76 0.63
CA VAL A 41 -18.64 7.32 0.86
C VAL A 41 -18.22 7.65 2.29
N LYS A 42 -17.60 6.66 2.95
CA LYS A 42 -17.11 6.76 4.34
C LYS A 42 -15.68 6.29 4.52
N LEU A 43 -15.07 5.81 3.45
CA LEU A 43 -13.74 5.28 3.44
C LEU A 43 -13.19 5.28 2.01
N VAL A 44 -11.93 5.55 1.87
CA VAL A 44 -11.17 5.43 0.63
C VAL A 44 -10.08 4.39 0.82
N ILE A 45 -9.92 3.48 -0.13
CA ILE A 45 -8.81 2.51 -0.14
C ILE A 45 -8.06 2.68 -1.46
N HIS A 46 -6.76 2.91 -1.36
CA HIS A 46 -5.84 2.87 -2.51
C HIS A 46 -4.99 1.60 -2.41
N VAL A 47 -5.08 0.76 -3.44
CA VAL A 47 -4.44 -0.57 -3.45
C VAL A 47 -3.08 -0.59 -4.15
N GLY A 48 -2.33 0.49 -4.07
CA GLY A 48 -0.96 0.52 -4.58
C GLY A 48 -0.82 1.04 -6.01
N ASP A 49 0.41 1.05 -6.48
CA ASP A 49 0.83 1.59 -7.76
C ASP A 49 0.52 3.09 -7.89
N ILE A 50 1.21 3.87 -7.05
CA ILE A 50 1.07 5.34 -7.04
C ILE A 50 1.83 6.04 -8.16
N HIS A 51 2.50 5.31 -9.04
CA HIS A 51 3.05 5.77 -10.32
C HIS A 51 3.16 4.61 -11.30
N SER A 52 3.32 4.93 -12.60
CA SER A 52 3.39 3.88 -13.62
C SER A 52 4.68 3.07 -13.54
N GLY A 53 4.62 1.81 -13.95
CA GLY A 53 5.78 0.91 -13.99
C GLY A 53 6.91 1.38 -14.92
N SER A 54 6.66 2.30 -15.87
CA SER A 54 7.69 2.90 -16.72
C SER A 54 8.34 4.15 -16.11
N MET A 55 7.72 4.76 -15.10
CA MET A 55 8.24 5.95 -14.44
C MET A 55 9.40 5.59 -13.51
N PRO A 56 10.52 6.33 -13.52
CA PRO A 56 11.57 6.18 -12.53
C PRO A 56 11.07 6.41 -11.11
N CYS A 57 11.61 5.66 -10.15
CA CYS A 57 11.33 5.86 -8.74
C CYS A 57 11.96 7.15 -8.19
N THR A 58 11.83 7.39 -6.89
CA THR A 58 12.28 8.65 -6.27
C THR A 58 13.80 8.77 -6.20
N GLY A 59 14.53 7.67 -6.29
CA GLY A 59 15.98 7.62 -6.13
C GLY A 59 16.41 7.57 -4.66
N ALA A 60 15.52 7.11 -3.77
CA ALA A 60 15.81 6.96 -2.35
C ALA A 60 17.07 6.11 -2.13
N GLY A 61 17.98 6.59 -1.29
CA GLY A 61 19.24 5.93 -0.96
C GLY A 61 20.33 6.02 -2.04
N LEU A 62 20.08 6.64 -3.19
CA LEU A 62 21.08 6.88 -4.23
C LEU A 62 21.80 8.22 -4.02
N ASN A 63 23.11 8.23 -4.29
CA ASN A 63 23.92 9.46 -4.23
C ASN A 63 25.00 9.43 -5.32
N PRO A 64 24.91 10.32 -6.35
CA PRO A 64 23.85 11.30 -6.56
C PRO A 64 22.52 10.64 -6.97
N ILE A 65 21.41 11.33 -6.69
CA ILE A 65 20.10 10.92 -7.22
C ILE A 65 20.14 11.09 -8.75
N PRO A 66 19.77 10.08 -9.55
CA PRO A 66 19.72 10.19 -11.00
C PRO A 66 18.82 11.34 -11.46
N ALA A 67 19.23 12.07 -12.50
CA ALA A 67 18.49 13.22 -13.01
C ALA A 67 17.08 12.88 -13.53
N THR A 68 16.86 11.63 -13.94
CA THR A 68 15.55 11.13 -14.39
C THR A 68 14.63 10.71 -13.26
N SER A 69 15.15 10.51 -12.02
CA SER A 69 14.34 10.16 -10.87
C SER A 69 13.28 11.23 -10.56
N LYS A 70 12.22 10.79 -9.88
CA LYS A 70 11.06 11.63 -9.52
C LYS A 70 10.97 11.85 -8.00
N PRO A 71 11.93 12.57 -7.38
CA PRO A 71 12.07 12.63 -5.92
C PRO A 71 10.87 13.23 -5.18
N LEU A 72 10.04 14.03 -5.86
CA LEU A 72 8.86 14.69 -5.27
C LEU A 72 7.54 13.99 -5.62
N TRP A 73 7.57 12.91 -6.40
CA TRP A 73 6.34 12.27 -6.87
C TRP A 73 5.50 11.73 -5.71
N ASN A 74 6.10 10.92 -4.85
CA ASN A 74 5.40 10.31 -3.71
C ASN A 74 4.83 11.39 -2.76
N GLN A 75 5.57 12.48 -2.56
CA GLN A 75 5.07 13.63 -1.79
C GLN A 75 3.83 14.28 -2.44
N GLY A 76 3.82 14.38 -3.76
CA GLY A 76 2.66 14.87 -4.52
C GLY A 76 1.43 13.99 -4.28
N VAL A 77 1.59 12.67 -4.35
CA VAL A 77 0.50 11.71 -4.09
C VAL A 77 0.04 11.76 -2.62
N PHE A 78 0.98 11.80 -1.68
CA PHE A 78 0.66 11.97 -0.26
C PHE A 78 -0.20 13.23 -0.02
N ASN A 79 0.18 14.36 -0.62
CA ASN A 79 -0.59 15.60 -0.49
C ASN A 79 -2.01 15.47 -1.04
N ILE A 80 -2.20 14.67 -2.11
CA ILE A 80 -3.52 14.38 -2.67
C ILE A 80 -4.33 13.51 -1.71
N PHE A 81 -3.75 12.46 -1.14
CA PHE A 81 -4.45 11.62 -0.18
C PHE A 81 -4.96 12.42 1.02
N GLN A 82 -4.25 13.47 1.43
CA GLN A 82 -4.70 14.38 2.48
C GLN A 82 -5.89 15.28 2.08
N GLN A 83 -6.30 15.33 0.80
CA GLN A 83 -7.44 16.12 0.33
C GLN A 83 -8.78 15.37 0.44
N PHE A 84 -8.77 14.08 0.69
CA PHE A 84 -10.01 13.34 0.91
C PHE A 84 -10.62 13.71 2.28
N LYS A 85 -11.95 13.89 2.31
CA LYS A 85 -12.71 14.18 3.54
C LYS A 85 -12.84 12.97 4.45
N ASP A 86 -12.87 11.78 3.84
CA ASP A 86 -12.96 10.52 4.54
C ASP A 86 -11.57 9.91 4.74
N PRO A 87 -11.41 8.99 5.69
CA PRO A 87 -10.15 8.28 5.91
C PRO A 87 -9.65 7.60 4.64
N VAL A 88 -8.35 7.69 4.38
CA VAL A 88 -7.69 7.00 3.28
C VAL A 88 -6.76 5.93 3.84
N VAL A 89 -7.00 4.69 3.46
CA VAL A 89 -6.11 3.55 3.71
C VAL A 89 -5.33 3.27 2.42
N TYR A 90 -4.03 3.08 2.55
CA TYR A 90 -3.13 2.80 1.44
C TYR A 90 -2.34 1.53 1.72
N THR A 91 -2.14 0.70 0.69
CA THR A 91 -1.18 -0.40 0.70
C THR A 91 -0.26 -0.26 -0.51
N PRO A 92 1.08 -0.40 -0.37
CA PRO A 92 2.01 -0.23 -1.47
C PRO A 92 1.83 -1.28 -2.57
N GLY A 93 2.03 -0.85 -3.82
CA GLY A 93 2.18 -1.74 -4.97
C GLY A 93 3.64 -2.02 -5.31
N ASP A 94 3.91 -2.65 -6.45
CA ASP A 94 5.26 -2.99 -6.87
C ASP A 94 6.00 -1.80 -7.52
N ASN A 95 5.28 -0.88 -8.16
CA ASN A 95 5.90 0.21 -8.89
C ASN A 95 6.67 1.17 -8.01
N GLU A 96 6.19 1.45 -6.81
CA GLU A 96 6.81 2.41 -5.88
C GLU A 96 7.97 1.84 -5.07
N TRP A 97 8.24 0.52 -5.12
CA TRP A 97 9.37 -0.04 -4.39
C TRP A 97 10.02 -1.28 -5.05
N THR A 98 9.35 -2.44 -5.17
CA THR A 98 10.02 -3.67 -5.65
C THR A 98 10.58 -3.46 -7.04
N ASP A 99 9.83 -2.85 -7.93
CA ASP A 99 10.18 -2.62 -9.33
C ASP A 99 11.19 -1.50 -9.56
N CYS A 100 11.61 -0.83 -8.50
CA CYS A 100 12.62 0.22 -8.58
C CYS A 100 14.01 -0.30 -8.97
N HIS A 101 14.26 -1.62 -8.84
CA HIS A 101 15.46 -2.24 -9.38
C HIS A 101 15.54 -2.19 -10.91
N LYS A 102 14.39 -2.11 -11.60
CA LYS A 102 14.33 -2.09 -13.07
C LYS A 102 14.86 -0.75 -13.58
N THR A 103 15.58 -0.79 -14.71
CA THR A 103 15.99 0.45 -15.38
C THR A 103 14.80 1.08 -16.06
N LYS A 104 14.38 2.24 -15.58
CA LYS A 104 13.25 3.01 -16.08
C LYS A 104 13.77 4.39 -16.54
N GLU A 105 13.61 4.74 -17.81
CA GLU A 105 14.13 5.99 -18.40
C GLU A 105 15.62 6.25 -18.07
N GLY A 106 16.43 5.19 -18.02
CA GLY A 106 17.87 5.29 -17.74
C GLY A 106 18.24 5.33 -16.27
N SER A 107 17.28 5.20 -15.34
CA SER A 107 17.57 5.08 -13.92
C SER A 107 17.00 3.80 -13.30
N SER A 108 17.60 3.38 -12.21
CA SER A 108 17.10 2.34 -11.30
C SER A 108 17.36 2.79 -9.87
N GLY A 109 16.65 2.19 -8.92
CA GLY A 109 16.71 2.54 -7.50
C GLY A 109 16.95 1.33 -6.60
N ASP A 110 17.15 1.60 -5.33
CA ASP A 110 17.24 0.57 -4.28
C ASP A 110 15.83 0.26 -3.75
N PRO A 111 15.26 -0.92 -4.04
CA PRO A 111 13.90 -1.26 -3.63
C PRO A 111 13.67 -1.12 -2.12
N LEU A 112 14.61 -1.54 -1.29
CA LEU A 112 14.44 -1.48 0.18
C LEU A 112 14.52 -0.04 0.71
N LYS A 113 15.26 0.83 0.06
CA LYS A 113 15.31 2.25 0.40
C LYS A 113 14.04 2.98 -0.05
N GLU A 114 13.53 2.61 -1.22
CA GLU A 114 12.23 3.13 -1.69
C GLU A 114 11.10 2.66 -0.76
N LEU A 115 11.06 1.38 -0.36
CA LEU A 115 10.09 0.89 0.63
C LEU A 115 10.19 1.65 1.96
N ALA A 116 11.42 1.87 2.46
CA ALA A 116 11.61 2.65 3.68
C ALA A 116 11.12 4.10 3.51
N ALA A 117 11.34 4.72 2.35
CA ALA A 117 10.85 6.07 2.06
C ALA A 117 9.31 6.11 1.98
N VAL A 118 8.68 5.11 1.35
CA VAL A 118 7.22 4.95 1.31
C VAL A 118 6.66 4.81 2.72
N ARG A 119 7.23 3.93 3.55
CA ARG A 119 6.80 3.75 4.95
C ARG A 119 6.91 5.04 5.77
N ASN A 120 8.03 5.74 5.66
CA ASN A 120 8.25 6.99 6.39
C ASN A 120 7.29 8.11 5.96
N LEU A 121 6.91 8.15 4.68
CA LEU A 121 6.05 9.20 4.15
C LEU A 121 4.57 8.94 4.41
N PHE A 122 4.11 7.73 4.08
CA PHE A 122 2.67 7.41 4.11
C PHE A 122 2.18 6.87 5.45
N PHE A 123 3.09 6.39 6.30
CA PHE A 123 2.76 5.81 7.61
C PHE A 123 3.58 6.45 8.75
N PRO A 124 3.62 7.81 8.83
CA PRO A 124 4.42 8.50 9.83
C PRO A 124 3.95 8.21 11.27
N TYR A 125 2.70 7.80 11.39
CA TYR A 125 2.07 7.37 12.64
C TYR A 125 1.38 6.02 12.37
N PRO A 126 1.99 4.88 12.76
CA PRO A 126 1.36 3.57 12.63
C PRO A 126 -0.05 3.58 13.25
N GLY A 127 -0.99 2.86 12.65
CA GLY A 127 -2.35 2.81 13.15
C GLY A 127 -3.22 4.06 12.91
N VAL A 128 -2.73 5.05 12.16
CA VAL A 128 -3.51 6.26 11.79
C VAL A 128 -3.63 6.35 10.28
N THR A 129 -4.87 6.48 9.78
CA THR A 129 -5.14 6.62 8.35
C THR A 129 -4.73 7.99 7.82
N LEU A 130 -4.53 8.08 6.51
CA LEU A 130 -4.43 9.34 5.79
C LEU A 130 -5.84 9.96 5.57
N GLY A 131 -5.89 11.13 4.94
CA GLY A 131 -7.15 11.82 4.65
C GLY A 131 -7.76 12.51 5.86
N GLY A 132 -9.08 12.72 5.81
CA GLY A 132 -9.79 13.39 6.92
C GLY A 132 -9.51 14.89 6.98
N VAL A 133 -9.56 15.62 5.86
CA VAL A 133 -9.23 17.06 5.78
C VAL A 133 -9.74 17.83 7.01
N GLY A 134 -8.81 18.42 7.77
CA GLY A 134 -9.11 19.20 8.96
C GLY A 134 -9.54 18.38 10.18
N LYS A 135 -9.36 17.06 10.16
CA LYS A 135 -9.62 16.14 11.28
C LYS A 135 -8.38 15.27 11.48
N GLU A 136 -8.27 14.69 12.65
CA GLU A 136 -7.30 13.60 12.87
C GLU A 136 -7.70 12.39 12.02
N GLY A 137 -6.69 11.63 11.53
CA GLY A 137 -6.91 10.38 10.81
C GLY A 137 -7.71 9.40 11.69
N LYS A 138 -8.38 8.45 11.05
CA LYS A 138 -9.08 7.38 11.77
C LYS A 138 -8.07 6.43 12.39
N GLU A 139 -8.25 6.07 13.65
CA GLU A 139 -7.49 5.01 14.29
C GLU A 139 -7.86 3.63 13.70
N VAL A 140 -6.85 2.86 13.40
CA VAL A 140 -6.92 1.47 12.95
C VAL A 140 -5.85 0.66 13.68
N GLU A 141 -5.97 -0.65 13.72
CA GLU A 141 -4.92 -1.50 14.28
C GLU A 141 -3.79 -1.61 13.25
N SER A 142 -2.55 -1.41 13.67
CA SER A 142 -1.35 -1.61 12.85
C SER A 142 -0.61 -2.85 13.30
N GLN A 143 -0.10 -3.65 12.37
CA GLN A 143 0.76 -4.78 12.71
C GLN A 143 2.03 -4.31 13.43
N ALA A 144 2.51 -3.11 13.12
CA ALA A 144 3.67 -2.53 13.77
C ALA A 144 3.49 -2.28 15.28
N ASP A 145 2.25 -2.04 15.74
CA ASP A 145 1.93 -1.81 17.15
C ASP A 145 1.40 -3.08 17.83
N GLU A 146 0.87 -4.00 17.06
CA GLU A 146 0.12 -5.17 17.51
C GLU A 146 0.86 -6.50 17.25
N PHE A 147 2.18 -6.45 17.00
CA PHE A 147 2.99 -7.63 16.77
C PHE A 147 3.15 -8.48 18.04
N GLU A 148 3.37 -9.77 17.84
CA GLU A 148 3.63 -10.70 18.94
C GLU A 148 5.10 -10.60 19.39
N GLU A 149 5.35 -10.69 20.70
CA GLU A 149 6.71 -10.61 21.26
C GLU A 149 7.69 -11.63 20.64
N GLU A 150 7.17 -12.76 20.17
CA GLU A 150 7.93 -13.79 19.46
C GLU A 150 8.42 -13.33 18.09
N TYR A 151 7.72 -12.35 17.47
CA TYR A 151 7.98 -11.85 16.12
C TYR A 151 8.26 -10.34 16.10
N PRO A 152 9.29 -9.85 16.80
CA PRO A 152 9.54 -8.40 16.90
C PRO A 152 9.87 -7.73 15.56
N ALA A 153 10.28 -8.50 14.55
CA ALA A 153 10.51 -8.00 13.19
C ALA A 153 9.21 -7.53 12.52
N ASP A 154 8.04 -7.96 12.99
CA ASP A 154 6.76 -7.53 12.43
C ASP A 154 6.45 -6.06 12.70
N ALA A 155 7.12 -5.43 13.66
CA ALA A 155 7.04 -3.99 13.92
C ALA A 155 7.43 -3.10 12.73
N GLN A 156 8.08 -3.65 11.69
CA GLN A 156 8.41 -2.91 10.48
C GLN A 156 7.23 -2.76 9.49
N PHE A 157 6.18 -3.59 9.61
CA PHE A 157 5.07 -3.63 8.63
C PHE A 157 3.96 -2.65 9.01
N VAL A 158 4.30 -1.35 8.99
CA VAL A 158 3.41 -0.23 9.32
C VAL A 158 2.23 -0.11 8.34
N GLU A 159 2.38 -0.60 7.12
CA GLU A 159 1.39 -0.60 6.05
C GLU A 159 0.31 -1.67 6.22
N ASN A 160 0.56 -2.69 7.03
CA ASN A 160 -0.41 -3.73 7.34
C ASN A 160 -1.33 -3.24 8.46
N VAL A 161 -2.56 -2.91 8.11
CA VAL A 161 -3.55 -2.40 9.06
C VAL A 161 -4.83 -3.21 9.02
N MET A 162 -5.60 -3.19 10.11
CA MET A 162 -6.95 -3.76 10.13
C MET A 162 -7.91 -2.92 10.97
N TRP A 163 -9.19 -2.99 10.65
CA TRP A 163 -10.25 -2.35 11.42
C TRP A 163 -11.57 -3.08 11.20
N LYS A 164 -12.53 -2.80 12.08
CA LYS A 164 -13.89 -3.28 11.91
C LYS A 164 -14.83 -2.11 11.63
N GLN A 165 -15.63 -2.21 10.58
CA GLN A 165 -16.65 -1.22 10.24
C GLN A 165 -17.88 -1.92 9.65
N SER A 166 -19.09 -1.49 10.03
CA SER A 166 -20.37 -2.07 9.53
C SER A 166 -20.40 -3.60 9.59
N GLN A 167 -19.84 -4.18 10.65
CA GLN A 167 -19.71 -5.64 10.89
C GLN A 167 -18.79 -6.39 9.90
N VAL A 168 -18.03 -5.69 9.09
CA VAL A 168 -16.99 -6.25 8.22
C VAL A 168 -15.62 -5.94 8.82
N VAL A 169 -14.73 -6.92 8.81
CA VAL A 169 -13.32 -6.72 9.11
C VAL A 169 -12.60 -6.40 7.80
N PHE A 170 -11.88 -5.31 7.78
CA PHE A 170 -11.00 -4.93 6.69
C PHE A 170 -9.55 -5.18 7.11
N VAL A 171 -8.74 -5.66 6.21
CA VAL A 171 -7.30 -5.87 6.43
C VAL A 171 -6.53 -5.53 5.17
N THR A 172 -5.42 -4.80 5.31
CA THR A 172 -4.44 -4.59 4.26
C THR A 172 -3.26 -5.53 4.44
N LEU A 173 -2.72 -6.00 3.33
CA LEU A 173 -1.52 -6.82 3.27
C LEU A 173 -0.59 -6.26 2.20
N ASN A 174 0.68 -6.08 2.51
CA ASN A 174 1.68 -5.76 1.51
C ASN A 174 2.01 -7.02 0.69
N VAL A 175 1.23 -7.23 -0.36
CA VAL A 175 1.43 -8.27 -1.37
C VAL A 175 1.47 -7.56 -2.73
N PRO A 176 2.65 -7.14 -3.19
CA PRO A 176 2.79 -6.40 -4.45
C PRO A 176 2.70 -7.34 -5.66
N GLY A 177 2.46 -6.76 -6.84
CA GLY A 177 2.65 -7.41 -8.12
C GLY A 177 4.07 -7.95 -8.31
N SER A 178 4.50 -8.07 -9.55
CA SER A 178 5.84 -8.60 -9.89
C SER A 178 6.17 -9.91 -9.16
N ASN A 179 5.18 -10.82 -9.14
CA ASN A 179 5.25 -12.12 -8.47
C ASN A 179 5.57 -11.99 -6.96
N ASN A 180 4.93 -11.03 -6.29
CA ASN A 180 5.14 -10.74 -4.86
C ASN A 180 6.62 -10.51 -4.52
N ASP A 181 7.36 -9.82 -5.41
CA ASP A 181 8.82 -9.64 -5.37
C ASP A 181 9.62 -10.96 -5.38
N GLY A 182 9.04 -12.01 -5.90
CA GLY A 182 9.67 -13.35 -5.94
C GLY A 182 10.76 -13.51 -7.01
N LEU A 183 10.89 -12.57 -7.95
CA LEU A 183 11.87 -12.64 -9.03
C LEU A 183 13.16 -11.88 -8.67
N PRO A 184 14.34 -12.32 -9.18
CA PRO A 184 15.60 -11.62 -8.96
C PRO A 184 15.56 -10.17 -9.40
N TRP A 185 16.12 -9.26 -8.60
CA TRP A 185 16.26 -7.86 -9.00
C TRP A 185 17.26 -7.71 -10.14
N LYS A 186 16.89 -7.01 -11.18
CA LYS A 186 17.64 -6.81 -12.41
C LYS A 186 17.59 -5.35 -12.84
N GLY A 187 18.53 -4.98 -13.71
CA GLY A 187 18.49 -3.68 -14.43
C GLY A 187 19.29 -2.56 -13.80
N GLY A 188 19.77 -2.70 -12.61
CA GLY A 188 20.67 -1.73 -11.98
C GLY A 188 22.12 -2.15 -12.00
N THR A 189 23.00 -1.21 -11.66
CA THR A 189 24.39 -1.47 -11.28
C THR A 189 24.56 -0.98 -9.85
N GLY A 190 25.19 -1.80 -9.00
CA GLY A 190 25.52 -1.36 -7.67
C GLY A 190 25.13 -2.34 -6.57
N SER A 191 25.34 -1.90 -5.32
CA SER A 191 25.24 -2.74 -4.13
C SER A 191 23.80 -3.06 -3.70
N PHE A 192 22.79 -2.42 -4.29
CA PHE A 192 21.41 -2.70 -3.95
C PHE A 192 20.83 -3.96 -4.60
N LEU A 193 21.51 -4.51 -5.62
CA LEU A 193 21.13 -5.80 -6.20
C LEU A 193 21.60 -6.94 -5.30
N ASN A 194 21.03 -7.02 -4.11
CA ASN A 194 21.39 -7.99 -3.10
C ASN A 194 20.27 -9.04 -2.96
N GLU A 195 20.50 -10.21 -3.55
CA GLU A 195 19.55 -11.32 -3.53
C GLU A 195 19.27 -11.83 -2.11
N ASP A 196 20.25 -11.81 -1.21
CA ASP A 196 20.05 -12.25 0.17
C ASP A 196 19.11 -11.25 0.91
N ALA A 197 19.30 -9.95 0.69
CA ALA A 197 18.44 -8.94 1.28
C ALA A 197 17.00 -9.02 0.73
N ARG A 198 16.84 -9.25 -0.59
CA ARG A 198 15.54 -9.49 -1.22
C ARG A 198 14.87 -10.74 -0.65
N ASN A 199 15.58 -11.87 -0.64
CA ASN A 199 15.06 -13.13 -0.13
C ASN A 199 14.61 -13.02 1.33
N LYS A 200 15.38 -12.28 2.14
CA LYS A 200 15.05 -12.01 3.53
C LYS A 200 13.77 -11.18 3.62
N GLU A 201 13.66 -10.09 2.86
CA GLU A 201 12.46 -9.24 2.84
C GLU A 201 11.21 -10.05 2.46
N VAL A 202 11.26 -10.79 1.37
CA VAL A 202 10.14 -11.62 0.89
C VAL A 202 9.72 -12.64 1.96
N ALA A 203 10.68 -13.32 2.59
CA ALA A 203 10.39 -14.31 3.62
C ALA A 203 9.75 -13.68 4.87
N GLU A 204 10.31 -12.57 5.37
CA GLU A 204 9.81 -11.86 6.54
C GLU A 204 8.41 -11.28 6.28
N ARG A 205 8.21 -10.59 5.14
CA ARG A 205 6.93 -10.00 4.77
C ARG A 205 5.85 -11.05 4.59
N ASN A 206 6.13 -12.16 3.90
CA ASN A 206 5.15 -13.23 3.72
C ASN A 206 4.75 -13.85 5.07
N ALA A 207 5.71 -14.11 5.94
CA ALA A 207 5.42 -14.66 7.27
C ALA A 207 4.59 -13.68 8.12
N ALA A 208 4.92 -12.40 8.10
CA ALA A 208 4.17 -11.35 8.79
C ALA A 208 2.75 -11.20 8.23
N ASN A 209 2.60 -11.17 6.90
CA ASN A 209 1.29 -11.12 6.25
C ASN A 209 0.39 -12.28 6.67
N LEU A 210 0.92 -13.50 6.76
CA LEU A 210 0.14 -14.67 7.18
C LEU A 210 -0.30 -14.56 8.64
N ARG A 211 0.57 -14.12 9.55
CA ARG A 211 0.21 -13.87 10.95
C ARG A 211 -0.88 -12.81 11.08
N TRP A 212 -0.72 -11.70 10.33
CA TRP A 212 -1.69 -10.62 10.35
C TRP A 212 -3.05 -11.03 9.79
N LEU A 213 -3.05 -11.80 8.70
CA LEU A 213 -4.25 -12.36 8.11
C LEU A 213 -4.96 -13.33 9.06
N ASP A 214 -4.22 -14.20 9.75
CA ASP A 214 -4.80 -15.10 10.76
C ASP A 214 -5.45 -14.32 11.90
N LYS A 215 -4.78 -13.27 12.41
CA LYS A 215 -5.35 -12.34 13.40
C LYS A 215 -6.63 -11.69 12.90
N ALA A 216 -6.68 -11.26 11.63
CA ALA A 216 -7.87 -10.68 11.01
C ALA A 216 -9.04 -11.68 10.97
N PHE A 217 -8.80 -12.94 10.60
CA PHE A 217 -9.83 -13.98 10.63
C PHE A 217 -10.30 -14.31 12.05
N HIS A 218 -9.40 -14.32 13.02
CA HIS A 218 -9.78 -14.47 14.43
C HIS A 218 -10.70 -13.35 14.89
N LYS A 219 -10.39 -12.09 14.51
CA LYS A 219 -11.22 -10.92 14.80
C LYS A 219 -12.59 -11.00 14.11
N ALA A 220 -12.63 -11.63 12.95
CA ALA A 220 -13.83 -11.74 12.11
C ALA A 220 -14.80 -12.86 12.53
N LYS A 221 -14.51 -13.67 13.53
CA LYS A 221 -15.37 -14.82 13.93
C LYS A 221 -16.85 -14.48 14.13
N LYS A 222 -17.16 -13.21 14.46
CA LYS A 222 -18.53 -12.72 14.64
C LYS A 222 -18.83 -11.56 13.68
N ALA A 223 -18.06 -11.41 12.63
CA ALA A 223 -18.28 -10.42 11.59
C ALA A 223 -19.17 -10.99 10.47
N ALA A 224 -19.71 -10.11 9.64
CA ALA A 224 -20.48 -10.51 8.46
C ALA A 224 -19.55 -10.95 7.31
N GLY A 225 -18.30 -10.49 7.30
CA GLY A 225 -17.30 -10.83 6.28
C GLY A 225 -15.93 -10.22 6.58
N VAL A 226 -14.98 -10.57 5.72
CA VAL A 226 -13.63 -10.01 5.69
C VAL A 226 -13.39 -9.42 4.30
N VAL A 227 -12.83 -8.22 4.25
CA VAL A 227 -12.32 -7.60 3.02
C VAL A 227 -10.80 -7.54 3.15
N ILE A 228 -10.10 -8.18 2.23
CA ILE A 228 -8.65 -8.16 2.14
C ILE A 228 -8.28 -7.23 0.99
N ALA A 229 -7.50 -6.20 1.27
CA ALA A 229 -6.98 -5.26 0.28
C ALA A 229 -5.48 -5.48 0.10
N LEU A 230 -5.07 -5.70 -1.14
CA LEU A 230 -3.68 -5.88 -1.57
C LEU A 230 -3.55 -5.45 -3.03
N GLN A 231 -2.33 -5.25 -3.52
CA GLN A 231 -2.13 -4.75 -4.88
C GLN A 231 -2.10 -5.89 -5.91
N ALA A 232 -1.48 -7.03 -5.61
CA ALA A 232 -1.35 -8.12 -6.57
C ALA A 232 -2.71 -8.65 -7.04
N ASP A 233 -2.88 -8.82 -8.35
CA ASP A 233 -3.99 -9.60 -8.90
C ASP A 233 -3.71 -11.09 -8.75
N MET A 234 -4.30 -11.70 -7.73
CA MET A 234 -4.11 -13.12 -7.41
C MET A 234 -4.95 -14.06 -8.31
N TRP A 235 -5.81 -13.51 -9.14
CA TRP A 235 -6.71 -14.29 -10.02
C TRP A 235 -6.51 -13.98 -11.50
N ASP A 236 -5.44 -13.26 -11.85
CA ASP A 236 -5.08 -13.03 -13.25
C ASP A 236 -4.83 -14.38 -13.95
N PRO A 237 -5.68 -14.78 -14.91
CA PRO A 237 -5.50 -16.04 -15.61
C PRO A 237 -4.23 -16.06 -16.50
N GLU A 238 -3.71 -14.90 -16.89
CA GLU A 238 -2.48 -14.80 -17.68
C GLU A 238 -1.24 -15.06 -16.82
N ALA A 239 -1.29 -14.81 -15.52
CA ALA A 239 -0.21 -15.12 -14.60
C ALA A 239 0.10 -16.64 -14.54
N LEU A 240 -0.87 -17.48 -14.84
CA LEU A 240 -0.67 -18.94 -14.92
C LEU A 240 0.09 -19.39 -16.18
N VAL A 241 0.24 -18.50 -17.17
CA VAL A 241 0.83 -18.82 -18.48
C VAL A 241 2.25 -18.25 -18.61
N SER A 242 2.60 -17.26 -17.79
CA SER A 242 3.89 -16.56 -17.82
C SER A 242 4.87 -16.98 -16.72
N GLY A 243 4.50 -17.98 -15.91
CA GLY A 243 5.34 -18.53 -14.84
C GLY A 243 6.34 -19.57 -15.31
#